data_1b7e405e250156b6ebe7fd575e14de95
#
_entry.id   1b7e405e250156b6ebe7fd575e14de95
#
_cell.length_a   1.000
_cell.length_b   1.000
_cell.length_c   1.000
_cell.angle_alpha   90.00
_cell.angle_beta   90.00
_cell.angle_gamma   90.00
#
_symmetry.space_group_name_H-M   'P 1'
#
loop_
_entity.id
_entity.type
_entity.pdbx_description
1 polymer ?
#
loop_
_entity_poly.entity_id
_entity_poly.type
_entity_poly.pdbx_seq_one_letter_code
_entity_poly.pdbx_strand_id
1 'polypeptide(L)' 'MIKLFNKKPKDKYKRAVAFSLKGLGKQISALENKGFERVGDIQTRLWNGTSSGYEQLMVKKVDK' A
#
# COMPACT_ATOMS: atom_id res chain seq x y z
N MET A 1 34.00 1.79 -4.72
CA MET A 1 33.50 1.79 -4.65
C MET A 1 32.54 1.62 -4.44
N ILE A 2 32.10 1.42 -4.41
CA ILE A 2 31.34 1.36 -4.30
C ILE A 2 30.45 1.03 -4.04
N LYS A 3 30.05 0.90 -3.89
CA LYS A 3 29.29 0.64 -3.73
C LYS A 3 28.44 0.44 -3.51
N LEU A 4 28.04 0.48 -3.49
CA LEU A 4 27.24 0.47 -3.40
C LEU A 4 26.46 -0.02 -3.57
N PHE A 5 26.35 -0.33 -3.83
CA PHE A 5 25.69 -0.61 -4.19
C PHE A 5 25.07 -1.55 -4.02
N ASN A 6 25.20 -2.10 -3.66
CA ASN A 6 24.64 -2.91 -3.30
C ASN A 6 23.50 -2.76 -2.87
N LYS A 7 22.78 -2.67 -3.38
CA LYS A 7 21.72 -2.42 -2.98
C LYS A 7 20.96 -3.50 -2.65
N LYS A 8 20.42 -3.56 -1.53
CA LYS A 8 19.49 -4.45 -1.23
C LYS A 8 18.29 -4.20 -1.97
N PRO A 9 17.49 -5.18 -2.39
CA PRO A 9 16.23 -4.95 -3.05
C PRO A 9 15.35 -4.15 -2.11
N LYS A 10 14.64 -3.21 -2.64
CA LYS A 10 13.75 -2.42 -1.84
C LYS A 10 12.36 -2.96 -1.93
N ASP A 11 11.66 -2.97 -0.80
CA ASP A 11 10.26 -3.36 -0.81
C ASP A 11 9.47 -2.36 -1.62
N LYS A 12 8.42 -2.84 -2.24
CA LYS A 12 7.53 -1.97 -2.99
C LYS A 12 6.33 -1.65 -2.16
N TYR A 13 5.97 -0.38 -2.16
CA TYR A 13 4.82 0.08 -1.38
C TYR A 13 3.74 0.62 -2.30
N LYS A 14 2.52 0.32 -1.97
CA LYS A 14 1.37 0.89 -2.68
C LYS A 14 0.30 1.18 -1.67
N ARG A 15 -0.55 2.12 -1.99
CA ARG A 15 -1.70 2.42 -1.16
C ARG A 15 -2.96 1.97 -1.84
N ALA A 16 -3.78 1.26 -1.09
CA ALA A 16 -5.13 0.97 -1.54
C ALA A 16 -5.99 2.12 -1.05
N VAL A 17 -6.71 2.75 -1.95
CA VAL A 17 -7.50 3.93 -1.62
C VAL A 17 -8.90 3.77 -2.18
N ALA A 18 -9.88 4.08 -1.39
CA ALA A 18 -11.26 4.01 -1.85
C ALA A 18 -12.14 4.92 -1.01
N PHE A 19 -13.30 5.23 -1.51
CA PHE A 19 -14.24 6.07 -0.78
C PHE A 19 -15.05 5.29 0.24
N SER A 20 -15.08 3.98 0.17
CA SER A 20 -15.83 3.18 1.11
C SER A 20 -14.98 1.99 1.53
N LEU A 21 -15.33 1.44 2.69
CA LEU A 21 -14.60 0.27 3.18
C LEU A 21 -14.77 -0.92 2.25
N LYS A 22 -15.93 -1.04 1.65
CA LYS A 22 -16.17 -2.14 0.73
C LYS A 22 -15.25 -2.02 -0.48
N GLY A 23 -15.16 -0.82 -1.03
CA GLY A 23 -14.25 -0.59 -2.16
C GLY A 23 -12.80 -0.78 -1.76
N LEU A 24 -12.46 -0.33 -0.55
CA LEU A 24 -11.10 -0.50 -0.07
C LEU A 24 -10.77 -1.99 0.04
N GLY A 25 -11.71 -2.79 0.54
CA GLY A 25 -11.48 -4.22 0.66
C GLY A 25 -11.18 -4.86 -0.68
N LYS A 26 -11.85 -4.41 -1.73
CA LYS A 26 -11.57 -4.94 -3.07
C LYS A 26 -10.17 -4.57 -3.53
N GLN A 27 -9.76 -3.34 -3.25
CA GLN A 27 -8.41 -2.90 -3.61
C GLN A 27 -7.37 -3.71 -2.85
N ILE A 28 -7.61 -3.92 -1.56
CA ILE A 28 -6.69 -4.67 -0.74
C ILE A 28 -6.57 -6.10 -1.27
N SER A 29 -7.71 -6.72 -1.58
CA SER A 29 -7.69 -8.08 -2.10
C SER A 29 -6.91 -8.17 -3.40
N ALA A 30 -7.10 -7.19 -4.27
CA ALA A 30 -6.39 -7.20 -5.54
C ALA A 30 -4.88 -7.11 -5.31
N LEU A 31 -4.47 -6.28 -4.35
CA LEU A 31 -3.04 -6.17 -4.05
C LEU A 31 -2.51 -7.41 -3.36
N GLU A 32 -3.32 -8.01 -2.50
CA GLU A 32 -2.89 -9.25 -1.85
C GLU A 32 -2.69 -10.36 -2.86
N ASN A 33 -3.52 -10.39 -3.89
CA ASN A 33 -3.34 -11.36 -4.95
C ASN A 33 -2.05 -11.16 -5.71
N LYS A 34 -1.50 -9.97 -5.65
CA LYS A 34 -0.23 -9.69 -6.30
C LYS A 34 0.96 -9.84 -5.36
N GLY A 35 0.70 -10.28 -4.13
CA GLY A 35 1.78 -10.53 -3.19
C GLY A 35 2.01 -9.41 -2.20
N PHE A 36 1.15 -8.40 -2.17
CA PHE A 36 1.28 -7.33 -1.20
C PHE A 36 0.66 -7.73 0.11
N GLU A 37 1.15 -7.14 1.19
CA GLU A 37 0.62 -7.38 2.53
C GLU A 37 0.21 -6.05 3.13
N ARG A 38 -0.75 -6.10 4.02
CA ARG A 38 -1.19 -4.89 4.69
C ARG A 38 -0.18 -4.45 5.74
N VAL A 39 0.03 -3.15 5.82
CA VAL A 39 0.93 -2.58 6.80
C VAL A 39 0.13 -1.61 7.66
N GLY A 40 0.03 -1.91 8.94
CA GLY A 40 -0.71 -1.05 9.84
C GLY A 40 -2.20 -1.14 9.63
N ASP A 41 -2.89 -0.13 10.11
CA ASP A 41 -4.34 -0.11 10.07
C ASP A 41 -4.86 0.76 8.95
N ILE A 42 -6.12 0.59 8.65
CA ILE A 42 -6.77 1.43 7.67
C ILE A 42 -6.83 2.86 8.23
N GLN A 43 -6.47 3.80 7.39
CA GLN A 43 -6.48 5.21 7.75
C GLN A 43 -7.62 5.89 7.01
N THR A 44 -8.20 6.88 7.65
CA THR A 44 -9.17 7.70 6.95
C THR A 44 -8.46 8.92 6.40
N ARG A 45 -8.94 9.44 5.31
CA ARG A 45 -8.38 10.67 4.73
C ARG A 45 -9.49 11.54 4.23
N LEU A 46 -9.18 12.84 4.23
CA LEU A 46 -10.08 13.81 3.65
C LEU A 46 -9.50 14.29 2.34
N TRP A 47 -10.34 14.30 1.34
CA TRP A 47 -9.93 14.85 0.06
C TRP A 47 -10.68 16.13 -0.15
N ASN A 48 -9.96 17.18 -0.51
CA ASN A 48 -10.56 18.49 -0.75
C ASN A 48 -11.27 19.05 0.47
N GLY A 49 -10.98 18.51 1.65
CA GLY A 49 -11.55 19.02 2.86
C GLY A 49 -13.00 18.65 3.11
N THR A 50 -13.66 18.04 2.14
CA THR A 50 -15.07 17.71 2.30
C THR A 50 -15.39 16.25 2.10
N SER A 51 -14.63 15.59 1.27
CA SER A 51 -14.87 14.17 1.01
C SER A 51 -13.96 13.34 1.87
N SER A 52 -14.45 12.25 2.36
CA SER A 52 -13.60 11.37 3.15
C SER A 52 -13.50 10.03 2.45
N GLY A 53 -12.41 9.38 2.70
CA GLY A 53 -12.19 8.06 2.15
C GLY A 53 -11.26 7.28 3.06
N TYR A 54 -10.78 6.18 2.57
CA TYR A 54 -9.96 5.26 3.34
C TYR A 54 -8.73 4.87 2.55
N GLU A 55 -7.67 4.60 3.26
CA GLU A 55 -6.48 4.10 2.60
C GLU A 55 -5.83 3.06 3.48
N GLN A 56 -5.14 2.15 2.84
CA GLN A 56 -4.39 1.10 3.52
C GLN A 56 -3.05 0.98 2.84
N LEU A 57 -2.00 1.12 3.61
CA LEU A 57 -0.67 0.97 3.05
C LEU A 57 -0.39 -0.52 2.86
N MET A 58 0.17 -0.85 1.72
CA MET A 58 0.50 -2.23 1.39
C MET A 58 1.96 -2.30 0.99
N VAL A 59 2.58 -3.42 1.26
CA VAL A 59 3.97 -3.62 0.91
C VAL A 59 4.14 -4.98 0.26
N LYS A 60 4.96 -5.02 -0.77
CA LYS A 60 5.35 -6.27 -1.40
C LYS A 60 6.82 -6.45 -1.14
N LYS A 61 7.16 -7.46 -0.38
CA LYS A 61 8.55 -7.72 -0.07
C LYS A 61 9.23 -8.37 -1.24
N VAL A 62 10.41 -7.87 -1.54
CA VAL A 62 11.17 -8.39 -2.64
C VAL A 62 12.11 -9.45 -2.09
N ASP A 63 11.99 -10.65 -2.64
CA ASP A 63 12.81 -11.68 -2.18
C ASP A 63 14.01 -11.72 -2.92
N LYS A 64 14.90 -11.50 -2.73
CA LYS A 64 16.04 -11.43 -3.34
C LYS A 64 16.34 -11.81 -4.17
#